data_1b5fdcaecb54b0cffd81404a90fc7a66
#
_entry.id   1b5fdcaecb54b0cffd81404a90fc7a66
#
_cell.length_a   1.000
_cell.length_b   1.000
_cell.length_c   1.000
_cell.angle_alpha   90.00
_cell.angle_beta   90.00
_cell.angle_gamma   90.00
#
_symmetry.space_group_name_H-M   'P 1'
#
loop_
_entity.id
_entity.type
_entity.pdbx_description
1 polymer ?
#
loop_
_entity_poly.entity_id
_entity_poly.type
_entity_poly.pdbx_seq_one_letter_code
_entity_poly.pdbx_strand_id
1 'polypeptide(L)'
;MKMAGLALMVALLLPHAPARAQPAAEPGLETYRIGDLPLEGGEVIRDFGIAYMTAGTLNAAKSNAVLMVTAIGGNHHRIDYLIGPGKGLDTDHLFVIRTNAIGNGITTSPSTSTVQHGPAVPHFSIRDMVESQRRLLDHLGIKHLVAVAGASMGGMQALQWGVSHPDMMDGLVALTPMARTSAWSIAINHATRRGLMLDPAFKDGNYTEQPASGWRMRADVLQVLGTRTPEAMRQSLRSRGSSASTPLGMRSRSNRRSASSPRPPWLLRLRLRWKRRSGRMPPSPRPML
;
A
#
# COMPACT_ATOMS: atom_id res chain seq x y z
N MET A 1 72.47 4.72 25.18
CA MET A 1 71.35 3.91 25.69
C MET A 1 70.06 4.44 25.06
N LYS A 2 69.52 3.73 24.09
CA LYS A 2 68.28 4.10 23.37
C LYS A 2 67.13 3.33 24.00
N MET A 3 66.17 4.03 24.59
CA MET A 3 64.91 3.42 25.07
C MET A 3 63.90 3.46 23.93
N ALA A 4 63.50 2.27 23.46
CA ALA A 4 62.42 2.08 22.50
C ALA A 4 61.10 2.08 23.25
N GLY A 5 60.22 3.04 22.90
CA GLY A 5 58.84 3.11 23.42
C GLY A 5 57.96 2.11 22.68
N LEU A 6 57.35 1.20 23.44
CA LEU A 6 56.37 0.22 22.93
C LEU A 6 54.97 0.89 22.94
N ALA A 7 54.45 1.23 21.75
CA ALA A 7 53.10 1.74 21.60
C ALA A 7 52.11 0.56 21.63
N LEU A 8 51.31 0.49 22.69
CA LEU A 8 50.24 -0.49 22.85
C LEU A 8 49.01 -0.03 22.07
N MET A 9 48.78 -0.67 20.92
CA MET A 9 47.55 -0.46 20.13
C MET A 9 46.37 -1.21 20.79
N VAL A 10 45.55 -0.51 21.53
CA VAL A 10 44.29 -1.04 22.03
C VAL A 10 43.25 -0.98 20.91
N ALA A 11 43.00 -2.09 20.24
CA ALA A 11 41.92 -2.25 19.30
C ALA A 11 40.59 -2.28 20.09
N LEU A 12 39.83 -1.20 20.05
CA LEU A 12 38.45 -1.17 20.56
C LEU A 12 37.59 -2.12 19.69
N LEU A 13 37.31 -3.31 20.21
CA LEU A 13 36.28 -4.20 19.71
C LEU A 13 34.91 -3.59 20.06
N LEU A 14 34.39 -2.74 19.18
CA LEU A 14 33.00 -2.33 19.27
C LEU A 14 32.12 -3.56 18.98
N PRO A 15 31.15 -3.88 19.84
CA PRO A 15 30.22 -4.97 19.54
C PRO A 15 29.45 -4.61 18.27
N HIS A 16 29.61 -5.40 17.21
CA HIS A 16 28.78 -5.31 16.04
C HIS A 16 27.35 -5.64 16.48
N ALA A 17 26.44 -4.67 16.38
CA ALA A 17 25.01 -4.95 16.52
C ALA A 17 24.66 -6.06 15.52
N PRO A 18 23.90 -7.10 15.92
CA PRO A 18 23.51 -8.15 15.00
C PRO A 18 22.79 -7.53 13.82
N ALA A 19 23.29 -7.78 12.62
CA ALA A 19 22.62 -7.40 11.39
C ALA A 19 21.20 -7.96 11.45
N ARG A 20 20.21 -7.06 11.41
CA ARG A 20 18.80 -7.45 11.39
C ARG A 20 18.63 -8.36 10.19
N ALA A 21 18.27 -9.63 10.43
CA ALA A 21 18.02 -10.58 9.36
C ALA A 21 17.01 -9.95 8.39
N GLN A 22 17.41 -9.75 7.13
CA GLN A 22 16.49 -9.33 6.09
C GLN A 22 15.40 -10.40 6.03
N PRO A 23 14.12 -10.01 6.00
CA PRO A 23 13.04 -10.97 5.80
C PRO A 23 13.38 -11.80 4.56
N ALA A 24 13.16 -13.12 4.63
CA ALA A 24 13.35 -14.00 3.49
C ALA A 24 12.64 -13.40 2.27
N ALA A 25 13.31 -13.44 1.11
CA ALA A 25 12.74 -12.89 -0.13
C ALA A 25 11.39 -13.55 -0.39
N GLU A 26 10.36 -12.74 -0.49
CA GLU A 26 9.00 -13.24 -0.75
C GLU A 26 8.92 -13.73 -2.20
N PRO A 27 8.51 -14.99 -2.44
CA PRO A 27 8.41 -15.53 -3.80
C PRO A 27 7.48 -14.68 -4.67
N GLY A 28 7.96 -14.27 -5.86
CA GLY A 28 7.20 -13.46 -6.82
C GLY A 28 7.18 -11.96 -6.52
N LEU A 29 7.75 -11.50 -5.40
CA LEU A 29 7.98 -10.08 -5.17
C LEU A 29 9.24 -9.65 -5.90
N GLU A 30 9.08 -8.72 -6.84
CA GLU A 30 10.14 -8.17 -7.64
C GLU A 30 10.40 -6.70 -7.28
N THR A 31 11.61 -6.22 -7.55
CA THR A 31 11.96 -4.81 -7.42
C THR A 31 12.63 -4.33 -8.70
N TYR A 32 11.98 -3.39 -9.37
CA TYR A 32 12.61 -2.69 -10.48
C TYR A 32 13.42 -1.50 -9.95
N ARG A 33 14.73 -1.52 -10.18
CA ARG A 33 15.65 -0.43 -9.85
C ARG A 33 15.55 0.64 -10.92
N ILE A 34 14.91 1.76 -10.58
CA ILE A 34 14.77 2.91 -11.48
C ILE A 34 16.06 3.76 -11.49
N GLY A 35 16.85 3.69 -10.41
CA GLY A 35 17.95 4.61 -10.16
C GLY A 35 17.45 5.89 -9.48
N ASP A 36 17.92 7.03 -9.90
CA ASP A 36 17.49 8.32 -9.35
C ASP A 36 16.08 8.67 -9.86
N LEU A 37 15.15 8.91 -8.95
CA LEU A 37 13.78 9.34 -9.24
C LEU A 37 13.64 10.84 -8.97
N PRO A 38 13.65 11.70 -10.00
CA PRO A 38 13.31 13.11 -9.85
C PRO A 38 11.87 13.29 -9.41
N LEU A 39 11.64 14.16 -8.44
CA LEU A 39 10.34 14.49 -7.90
C LEU A 39 9.81 15.81 -8.48
N GLU A 40 8.48 16.01 -8.49
CA GLU A 40 7.88 17.26 -8.97
C GLU A 40 8.34 18.49 -8.19
N GLY A 41 8.75 18.31 -6.92
CA GLY A 41 9.30 19.35 -6.06
C GLY A 41 10.75 19.78 -6.41
N GLY A 42 11.39 19.11 -7.38
CA GLY A 42 12.78 19.36 -7.79
C GLY A 42 13.83 18.59 -7.00
N GLU A 43 13.44 17.88 -5.95
CA GLU A 43 14.31 16.98 -5.20
C GLU A 43 14.43 15.61 -5.91
N VAL A 44 15.30 14.74 -5.41
CA VAL A 44 15.56 13.43 -6.03
C VAL A 44 15.59 12.35 -4.95
N ILE A 45 14.81 11.29 -5.13
CA ILE A 45 15.03 10.04 -4.37
C ILE A 45 16.10 9.25 -5.11
N ARG A 46 17.25 9.07 -4.46
CA ARG A 46 18.41 8.37 -5.03
C ARG A 46 18.28 6.86 -4.87
N ASP A 47 18.82 6.12 -5.85
CA ASP A 47 18.79 4.65 -5.89
C ASP A 47 17.39 4.08 -5.61
N PHE A 48 16.40 4.66 -6.28
CA PHE A 48 15.00 4.31 -6.09
C PHE A 48 14.68 2.96 -6.75
N GLY A 49 14.03 2.09 -5.99
CA GLY A 49 13.45 0.85 -6.49
C GLY A 49 11.97 0.75 -6.15
N ILE A 50 11.15 0.43 -7.16
CA ILE A 50 9.74 0.13 -6.97
C ILE A 50 9.52 -1.38 -6.84
N ALA A 51 8.92 -1.79 -5.74
CA ALA A 51 8.57 -3.19 -5.51
C ALA A 51 7.15 -3.49 -6.03
N TYR A 52 7.02 -4.60 -6.72
CA TYR A 52 5.75 -5.02 -7.33
C TYR A 52 5.64 -6.54 -7.38
N MET A 53 4.42 -7.03 -7.55
CA MET A 53 4.12 -8.43 -7.78
C MET A 53 3.12 -8.55 -8.92
N THR A 54 3.22 -9.63 -9.69
CA THR A 54 2.31 -9.87 -10.82
C THR A 54 1.47 -11.14 -10.61
N ALA A 55 0.37 -11.24 -11.32
CA ALA A 55 -0.45 -12.45 -11.41
C ALA A 55 -1.11 -12.55 -12.78
N GLY A 56 -1.30 -13.76 -13.28
CA GLY A 56 -1.78 -14.04 -14.65
C GLY A 56 -0.66 -13.98 -15.66
N THR A 57 -1.01 -14.05 -16.93
CA THR A 57 -0.06 -14.06 -18.05
C THR A 57 -0.24 -12.83 -18.93
N LEU A 58 0.84 -12.08 -19.14
CA LEU A 58 0.85 -10.96 -20.09
C LEU A 58 0.79 -11.51 -21.51
N ASN A 59 -0.24 -11.12 -22.28
CA ASN A 59 -0.37 -11.55 -23.65
C ASN A 59 0.70 -10.93 -24.58
N ALA A 60 0.91 -11.52 -25.75
CA ALA A 60 1.94 -11.06 -26.69
C ALA A 60 1.76 -9.59 -27.12
N ALA A 61 0.52 -9.11 -27.23
CA ALA A 61 0.20 -7.73 -27.56
C ALA A 61 0.33 -6.78 -26.36
N LYS A 62 0.58 -7.29 -25.15
CA LYS A 62 0.65 -6.55 -23.88
C LYS A 62 -0.59 -5.67 -23.63
N SER A 63 -1.76 -6.16 -24.04
CA SER A 63 -3.02 -5.40 -24.02
C SER A 63 -3.98 -5.82 -22.91
N ASN A 64 -3.60 -6.77 -22.03
CA ASN A 64 -4.45 -7.30 -20.96
C ASN A 64 -3.96 -6.92 -19.57
N ALA A 65 -3.14 -5.89 -19.44
CA ALA A 65 -2.57 -5.49 -18.15
C ALA A 65 -3.52 -4.59 -17.36
N VAL A 66 -3.63 -4.86 -16.05
CA VAL A 66 -4.32 -4.03 -15.07
C VAL A 66 -3.32 -3.62 -13.99
N LEU A 67 -3.27 -2.33 -13.68
CA LEU A 67 -2.43 -1.78 -12.62
C LEU A 67 -3.25 -1.60 -11.35
N MET A 68 -2.85 -2.28 -10.28
CA MET A 68 -3.43 -2.17 -8.95
C MET A 68 -2.47 -1.39 -8.04
N VAL A 69 -2.92 -0.22 -7.57
CA VAL A 69 -2.12 0.67 -6.73
C VAL A 69 -2.55 0.64 -5.28
N THR A 70 -1.59 0.67 -4.36
CA THR A 70 -1.84 0.42 -2.94
C THR A 70 -2.33 1.65 -2.17
N ALA A 71 -3.13 1.40 -1.13
CA ALA A 71 -3.56 2.39 -0.15
C ALA A 71 -2.49 2.61 0.94
N ILE A 72 -2.66 3.68 1.72
CA ILE A 72 -1.81 3.94 2.89
C ILE A 72 -1.87 2.77 3.87
N GLY A 73 -0.72 2.36 4.38
CA GLY A 73 -0.60 1.20 5.29
C GLY A 73 -0.91 -0.16 4.62
N GLY A 74 -1.03 -0.19 3.29
CA GLY A 74 -1.22 -1.40 2.51
C GLY A 74 0.04 -1.85 1.78
N ASN A 75 -0.01 -3.09 1.30
CA ASN A 75 0.98 -3.67 0.40
C ASN A 75 0.28 -4.42 -0.73
N HIS A 76 1.06 -5.06 -1.58
CA HIS A 76 0.60 -5.83 -2.75
C HIS A 76 -0.36 -6.99 -2.44
N HIS A 77 -0.45 -7.45 -1.18
CA HIS A 77 -1.38 -8.51 -0.74
C HIS A 77 -2.79 -8.03 -0.41
N ARG A 78 -3.00 -6.71 -0.27
CA ARG A 78 -4.26 -6.16 0.24
C ARG A 78 -5.50 -6.62 -0.53
N ILE A 79 -5.32 -7.04 -1.79
CA ILE A 79 -6.41 -7.40 -2.71
C ILE A 79 -6.34 -8.84 -3.21
N ASP A 80 -5.53 -9.70 -2.63
CA ASP A 80 -5.34 -11.09 -3.07
C ASP A 80 -6.66 -11.87 -3.16
N TYR A 81 -7.64 -11.53 -2.33
CA TYR A 81 -8.96 -12.13 -2.37
C TYR A 81 -9.74 -11.84 -3.68
N LEU A 82 -9.38 -10.79 -4.42
CA LEU A 82 -9.99 -10.44 -5.72
C LEU A 82 -9.26 -11.05 -6.91
N ILE A 83 -8.04 -11.57 -6.74
CA ILE A 83 -7.15 -12.02 -7.82
C ILE A 83 -7.21 -13.55 -7.93
N GLY A 84 -7.32 -14.04 -9.14
CA GLY A 84 -7.29 -15.46 -9.47
C GLY A 84 -8.32 -15.87 -10.51
N PRO A 85 -8.26 -17.11 -10.99
CA PRO A 85 -9.20 -17.64 -12.00
C PRO A 85 -10.66 -17.45 -11.57
N GLY A 86 -11.47 -16.86 -12.45
CA GLY A 86 -12.90 -16.61 -12.24
C GLY A 86 -13.23 -15.58 -11.16
N LYS A 87 -12.23 -14.85 -10.60
CA LYS A 87 -12.44 -13.78 -9.62
C LYS A 87 -12.68 -12.44 -10.31
N GLY A 88 -12.78 -11.35 -9.51
CA GLY A 88 -12.98 -10.01 -10.03
C GLY A 88 -11.82 -9.51 -10.91
N LEU A 89 -10.60 -9.89 -10.57
CA LEU A 89 -9.39 -9.76 -11.37
C LEU A 89 -9.01 -11.15 -11.85
N ASP A 90 -9.69 -11.59 -12.91
CA ASP A 90 -9.58 -12.94 -13.46
C ASP A 90 -8.24 -13.13 -14.16
N THR A 91 -7.37 -13.94 -13.56
CA THR A 91 -6.02 -14.19 -14.08
C THR A 91 -5.97 -15.11 -15.30
N ASP A 92 -7.08 -15.72 -15.71
CA ASP A 92 -7.16 -16.44 -16.97
C ASP A 92 -7.18 -15.46 -18.18
N HIS A 93 -7.57 -14.20 -17.93
CA HIS A 93 -7.71 -13.16 -18.94
C HIS A 93 -6.83 -11.93 -18.71
N LEU A 94 -6.53 -11.61 -17.45
CA LEU A 94 -5.85 -10.37 -17.06
C LEU A 94 -4.45 -10.65 -16.51
N PHE A 95 -3.52 -9.77 -16.86
CA PHE A 95 -2.23 -9.65 -16.22
C PHE A 95 -2.30 -8.54 -15.18
N VAL A 96 -2.29 -8.90 -13.90
CA VAL A 96 -2.49 -7.99 -12.78
C VAL A 96 -1.15 -7.59 -12.18
N ILE A 97 -0.82 -6.31 -12.24
CA ILE A 97 0.39 -5.71 -11.63
C ILE A 97 -0.02 -5.05 -10.33
N ARG A 98 0.57 -5.45 -9.21
CA ARG A 98 0.32 -4.91 -7.86
C ARG A 98 1.56 -4.18 -7.40
N THR A 99 1.52 -2.84 -7.36
CA THR A 99 2.67 -2.04 -6.93
C THR A 99 2.62 -1.72 -5.45
N ASN A 100 3.79 -1.60 -4.85
CA ASN A 100 3.95 -1.03 -3.51
C ASN A 100 4.22 0.47 -3.62
N ALA A 101 3.55 1.27 -2.81
CA ALA A 101 3.69 2.73 -2.83
C ALA A 101 5.05 3.17 -2.27
N ILE A 102 5.56 4.31 -2.73
CA ILE A 102 6.72 4.97 -2.13
C ILE A 102 6.47 5.14 -0.61
N GLY A 103 7.45 4.81 0.21
CA GLY A 103 7.37 5.00 1.64
C GLY A 103 6.60 3.92 2.42
N ASN A 104 6.17 2.82 1.78
CA ASN A 104 5.42 1.75 2.47
C ASN A 104 6.31 0.72 3.19
N GLY A 105 7.62 0.86 3.16
CA GLY A 105 8.58 -0.07 3.80
C GLY A 105 8.99 -1.27 2.95
N ILE A 106 8.48 -1.40 1.70
CA ILE A 106 8.85 -2.43 0.72
C ILE A 106 9.47 -1.78 -0.52
N THR A 107 8.77 -0.87 -1.19
CA THR A 107 9.36 0.10 -2.12
C THR A 107 10.30 1.04 -1.35
N THR A 108 11.25 1.67 -2.00
CA THR A 108 12.17 2.62 -1.37
C THR A 108 11.44 3.55 -0.41
N SER A 109 11.92 3.58 0.81
CA SER A 109 11.27 4.20 1.97
C SER A 109 12.33 4.80 2.89
N PRO A 110 11.97 5.74 3.78
CA PRO A 110 12.89 6.21 4.81
C PRO A 110 13.55 5.11 5.63
N SER A 111 12.86 3.98 5.84
CA SER A 111 13.38 2.84 6.58
C SER A 111 14.18 1.82 5.76
N THR A 112 14.05 1.82 4.43
CA THR A 112 14.68 0.82 3.54
C THR A 112 15.76 1.39 2.65
N SER A 113 15.79 2.71 2.43
CA SER A 113 16.84 3.35 1.66
C SER A 113 18.19 3.26 2.38
N THR A 114 19.21 2.81 1.67
CA THR A 114 20.60 2.77 2.15
C THR A 114 21.35 4.06 1.85
N VAL A 115 20.84 4.88 0.93
CA VAL A 115 21.47 6.12 0.46
C VAL A 115 20.89 7.35 1.15
N GLN A 116 19.55 7.38 1.34
CA GLN A 116 18.83 8.47 1.97
C GLN A 116 17.93 7.88 3.06
N HIS A 117 18.48 7.69 4.27
CA HIS A 117 17.73 7.09 5.37
C HIS A 117 16.95 8.13 6.18
N GLY A 118 15.80 7.72 6.74
CA GLY A 118 15.00 8.57 7.65
C GLY A 118 14.60 9.89 7.00
N PRO A 119 14.88 11.03 7.66
CA PRO A 119 14.52 12.37 7.18
C PRO A 119 15.25 12.81 5.90
N ALA A 120 16.29 12.11 5.49
CA ALA A 120 17.02 12.42 4.26
C ALA A 120 16.27 11.99 2.98
N VAL A 121 15.22 11.15 3.10
CA VAL A 121 14.31 10.89 1.98
C VAL A 121 13.45 12.12 1.75
N PRO A 122 13.46 12.71 0.53
CA PRO A 122 12.67 13.90 0.23
C PRO A 122 11.17 13.67 0.36
N HIS A 123 10.42 14.77 0.51
CA HIS A 123 8.97 14.73 0.44
C HIS A 123 8.51 14.41 -0.98
N PHE A 124 7.59 13.48 -1.11
CA PHE A 124 7.03 13.05 -2.39
C PHE A 124 5.50 13.18 -2.41
N SER A 125 4.96 13.31 -3.59
CA SER A 125 3.53 13.51 -3.84
C SER A 125 2.87 12.27 -4.44
N ILE A 126 1.55 12.33 -4.64
CA ILE A 126 0.80 11.31 -5.40
C ILE A 126 1.26 11.27 -6.86
N ARG A 127 1.66 12.42 -7.44
CA ARG A 127 2.18 12.47 -8.81
C ARG A 127 3.51 11.74 -8.94
N ASP A 128 4.40 11.86 -7.96
CA ASP A 128 5.66 11.13 -7.93
C ASP A 128 5.45 9.62 -7.81
N MET A 129 4.43 9.19 -7.04
CA MET A 129 4.03 7.78 -6.99
C MET A 129 3.59 7.27 -8.37
N VAL A 130 2.76 8.04 -9.07
CA VAL A 130 2.28 7.70 -10.43
C VAL A 130 3.45 7.66 -11.40
N GLU A 131 4.37 8.60 -11.35
CA GLU A 131 5.56 8.61 -12.23
C GLU A 131 6.45 7.39 -12.00
N SER A 132 6.64 6.96 -10.75
CA SER A 132 7.39 5.73 -10.46
C SER A 132 6.74 4.48 -11.05
N GLN A 133 5.41 4.42 -11.01
CA GLN A 133 4.62 3.32 -11.61
C GLN A 133 4.68 3.36 -13.14
N ARG A 134 4.62 4.55 -13.74
CA ARG A 134 4.75 4.72 -15.19
C ARG A 134 6.10 4.17 -15.68
N ARG A 135 7.20 4.49 -14.99
CA ARG A 135 8.52 3.96 -15.31
C ARG A 135 8.60 2.43 -15.17
N LEU A 136 7.89 1.86 -14.20
CA LEU A 136 7.76 0.39 -14.11
C LEU A 136 7.04 -0.17 -15.34
N LEU A 137 5.96 0.44 -15.80
CA LEU A 137 5.25 0.00 -17.01
C LEU A 137 6.14 0.09 -18.25
N ASP A 138 6.95 1.14 -18.39
CA ASP A 138 7.92 1.26 -19.47
C ASP A 138 8.96 0.13 -19.45
N HIS A 139 9.46 -0.23 -18.25
CA HIS A 139 10.36 -1.36 -18.08
C HIS A 139 9.71 -2.69 -18.49
N LEU A 140 8.45 -2.91 -18.12
CA LEU A 140 7.68 -4.09 -18.54
C LEU A 140 7.28 -4.05 -20.02
N GLY A 141 7.53 -2.92 -20.69
CA GLY A 141 7.16 -2.68 -22.08
C GLY A 141 5.65 -2.57 -22.30
N ILE A 142 4.89 -2.20 -21.27
CA ILE A 142 3.44 -2.04 -21.31
C ILE A 142 3.13 -0.57 -21.62
N LYS A 143 2.47 -0.33 -22.76
CA LYS A 143 2.14 1.02 -23.24
C LYS A 143 0.71 1.43 -22.95
N HIS A 144 -0.16 0.45 -22.69
CA HIS A 144 -1.57 0.68 -22.42
C HIS A 144 -2.10 -0.33 -21.40
N LEU A 145 -3.02 0.11 -20.57
CA LEU A 145 -3.65 -0.66 -19.50
C LEU A 145 -5.15 -0.81 -19.75
N VAL A 146 -5.71 -1.97 -19.47
CA VAL A 146 -7.17 -2.15 -19.39
C VAL A 146 -7.76 -1.24 -18.32
N ALA A 147 -7.08 -1.14 -17.16
CA ALA A 147 -7.50 -0.24 -16.10
C ALA A 147 -6.37 0.07 -15.12
N VAL A 148 -6.50 1.22 -14.44
CA VAL A 148 -5.81 1.52 -13.19
C VAL A 148 -6.83 1.51 -12.07
N ALA A 149 -6.58 0.74 -11.01
CA ALA A 149 -7.52 0.59 -9.92
C ALA A 149 -6.85 0.75 -8.55
N GLY A 150 -7.57 1.39 -7.62
CA GLY A 150 -7.09 1.58 -6.26
C GLY A 150 -8.15 2.10 -5.32
N ALA A 151 -7.91 1.95 -4.02
CA ALA A 151 -8.81 2.43 -2.97
C ALA A 151 -8.10 3.44 -2.06
N SER A 152 -8.83 4.41 -1.49
CA SER A 152 -8.28 5.44 -0.59
C SER A 152 -7.13 6.20 -1.25
N MET A 153 -5.92 6.20 -0.69
CA MET A 153 -4.72 6.75 -1.33
C MET A 153 -4.44 6.09 -2.70
N GLY A 154 -4.74 4.79 -2.87
CA GLY A 154 -4.68 4.14 -4.18
C GLY A 154 -5.72 4.71 -5.15
N GLY A 155 -6.91 5.06 -4.68
CA GLY A 155 -7.91 5.76 -5.49
C GLY A 155 -7.46 7.17 -5.91
N MET A 156 -6.71 7.89 -5.05
CA MET A 156 -6.08 9.17 -5.40
C MET A 156 -5.02 9.00 -6.49
N GLN A 157 -4.21 7.95 -6.40
CA GLN A 157 -3.24 7.59 -7.43
C GLN A 157 -3.94 7.24 -8.75
N ALA A 158 -5.04 6.48 -8.72
CA ALA A 158 -5.83 6.17 -9.93
C ALA A 158 -6.38 7.43 -10.59
N LEU A 159 -6.92 8.39 -9.82
CA LEU A 159 -7.33 9.69 -10.35
C LEU A 159 -6.16 10.46 -10.96
N GLN A 160 -4.99 10.46 -10.30
CA GLN A 160 -3.79 11.12 -10.79
C GLN A 160 -3.28 10.48 -12.09
N TRP A 161 -3.41 9.16 -12.25
CA TRP A 161 -3.14 8.48 -13.52
C TRP A 161 -3.99 9.04 -14.65
N GLY A 162 -5.31 9.22 -14.43
CA GLY A 162 -6.21 9.81 -15.42
C GLY A 162 -5.89 11.27 -15.76
N VAL A 163 -5.25 12.01 -14.85
CA VAL A 163 -4.81 13.38 -15.10
C VAL A 163 -3.48 13.43 -15.83
N SER A 164 -2.50 12.59 -15.41
CA SER A 164 -1.14 12.63 -15.95
C SER A 164 -0.98 11.86 -17.26
N HIS A 165 -1.70 10.76 -17.41
CA HIS A 165 -1.55 9.80 -18.53
C HIS A 165 -2.90 9.30 -19.04
N PRO A 166 -3.82 10.19 -19.48
CA PRO A 166 -5.21 9.81 -19.84
C PRO A 166 -5.28 8.78 -20.96
N ASP A 167 -4.33 8.83 -21.90
CA ASP A 167 -4.32 7.95 -23.08
C ASP A 167 -3.69 6.57 -22.83
N MET A 168 -3.19 6.32 -21.61
CA MET A 168 -2.51 5.07 -21.26
C MET A 168 -3.45 4.00 -20.68
N MET A 169 -4.77 4.24 -20.60
CA MET A 169 -5.71 3.27 -20.05
C MET A 169 -7.12 3.43 -20.60
N ASP A 170 -7.87 2.31 -20.64
CA ASP A 170 -9.28 2.31 -21.04
C ASP A 170 -10.20 2.79 -19.90
N GLY A 171 -9.78 2.62 -18.65
CA GLY A 171 -10.63 2.97 -17.51
C GLY A 171 -9.93 3.15 -16.19
N LEU A 172 -10.65 3.78 -15.26
CA LEU A 172 -10.23 3.99 -13.87
C LEU A 172 -11.23 3.37 -12.91
N VAL A 173 -10.72 2.72 -11.85
CA VAL A 173 -11.52 2.27 -10.71
C VAL A 173 -10.97 2.93 -9.46
N ALA A 174 -11.50 4.10 -9.15
CA ALA A 174 -11.10 4.86 -7.97
C ALA A 174 -12.14 4.66 -6.85
N LEU A 175 -11.81 3.84 -5.85
CA LEU A 175 -12.69 3.55 -4.73
C LEU A 175 -12.39 4.51 -3.57
N THR A 176 -13.42 5.22 -3.11
CA THR A 176 -13.32 6.19 -1.98
C THR A 176 -12.12 7.15 -2.08
N PRO A 177 -11.86 7.77 -3.25
CA PRO A 177 -10.77 8.71 -3.40
C PRO A 177 -11.16 10.08 -2.83
N MET A 178 -10.14 10.93 -2.69
CA MET A 178 -10.33 12.37 -2.51
C MET A 178 -9.54 13.10 -3.59
N ALA A 179 -10.18 13.92 -4.41
CA ALA A 179 -9.48 14.82 -5.33
C ALA A 179 -8.85 16.00 -4.57
N ARG A 180 -9.43 16.37 -3.42
CA ARG A 180 -8.92 17.40 -2.51
C ARG A 180 -9.15 16.96 -1.08
N THR A 181 -8.10 16.98 -0.27
CA THR A 181 -8.19 16.64 1.16
C THR A 181 -8.96 17.73 1.91
N SER A 182 -9.96 17.32 2.69
CA SER A 182 -10.75 18.26 3.50
C SER A 182 -9.91 18.87 4.63
N ALA A 183 -10.25 20.08 5.08
CA ALA A 183 -9.60 20.73 6.22
C ALA A 183 -9.65 19.85 7.47
N TRP A 184 -10.74 19.13 7.69
CA TRP A 184 -10.91 18.17 8.78
C TRP A 184 -9.87 17.02 8.70
N SER A 185 -9.73 16.40 7.54
CA SER A 185 -8.74 15.33 7.35
C SER A 185 -7.30 15.84 7.48
N ILE A 186 -7.03 17.07 7.03
CA ILE A 186 -5.72 17.72 7.20
C ILE A 186 -5.43 17.89 8.70
N ALA A 187 -6.39 18.42 9.48
CA ALA A 187 -6.23 18.64 10.90
C ALA A 187 -5.97 17.32 11.67
N ILE A 188 -6.75 16.27 11.38
CA ILE A 188 -6.56 14.95 12.00
C ILE A 188 -5.17 14.38 11.67
N ASN A 189 -4.78 14.41 10.38
CA ASN A 189 -3.47 13.90 9.98
C ASN A 189 -2.33 14.72 10.61
N HIS A 190 -2.49 16.03 10.73
CA HIS A 190 -1.51 16.88 11.40
C HIS A 190 -1.39 16.52 12.90
N ALA A 191 -2.51 16.43 13.61
CA ALA A 191 -2.53 16.10 15.03
C ALA A 191 -1.91 14.71 15.30
N THR A 192 -2.28 13.71 14.53
CA THR A 192 -1.77 12.34 14.70
C THR A 192 -0.29 12.23 14.35
N ARG A 193 0.20 12.97 13.35
CA ARG A 193 1.61 13.05 13.03
C ARG A 193 2.41 13.72 14.15
N ARG A 194 1.92 14.84 14.69
CA ARG A 194 2.56 15.49 15.84
C ARG A 194 2.64 14.56 17.05
N GLY A 195 1.59 13.81 17.34
CA GLY A 195 1.60 12.84 18.41
C GLY A 195 2.64 11.74 18.22
N LEU A 196 2.84 11.27 17.00
CA LEU A 196 3.92 10.34 16.67
C LEU A 196 5.30 10.98 16.91
N MET A 197 5.48 12.24 16.52
CA MET A 197 6.74 12.98 16.67
C MET A 197 7.08 13.31 18.13
N LEU A 198 6.10 13.30 19.04
CA LEU A 198 6.31 13.50 20.47
C LEU A 198 6.80 12.24 21.21
N ASP A 199 6.75 11.07 20.56
CA ASP A 199 7.33 9.87 21.14
C ASP A 199 8.86 10.02 21.21
N PRO A 200 9.50 9.89 22.40
CA PRO A 200 10.96 10.00 22.53
C PRO A 200 11.73 9.03 21.63
N ALA A 201 11.14 7.88 21.30
CA ALA A 201 11.74 6.92 20.39
C ALA A 201 11.75 7.38 18.92
N PHE A 202 11.00 8.43 18.55
CA PHE A 202 10.94 8.96 17.18
C PHE A 202 12.25 9.62 16.73
N LYS A 203 12.99 10.28 17.63
CA LYS A 203 14.33 10.85 17.40
C LYS A 203 14.40 11.70 16.10
N ASP A 204 13.44 12.59 15.91
CA ASP A 204 13.32 13.44 14.73
C ASP A 204 13.31 12.67 13.39
N GLY A 205 12.78 11.42 13.41
CA GLY A 205 12.73 10.53 12.26
C GLY A 205 13.93 9.60 12.12
N ASN A 206 14.96 9.73 12.95
CA ASN A 206 16.16 8.88 12.95
C ASN A 206 16.04 7.68 13.91
N TYR A 207 14.87 7.06 13.96
CA TYR A 207 14.63 5.90 14.81
C TYR A 207 15.09 4.60 14.15
N THR A 208 15.66 3.71 14.96
CA THR A 208 15.99 2.33 14.58
C THR A 208 14.93 1.34 15.04
N GLU A 209 14.22 1.66 16.12
CA GLU A 209 13.08 0.91 16.63
C GLU A 209 11.81 1.74 16.47
N GLN A 210 10.70 1.07 16.19
CA GLN A 210 9.42 1.75 15.97
C GLN A 210 9.00 2.56 17.21
N PRO A 211 8.63 3.84 17.08
CA PRO A 211 8.09 4.65 18.16
C PRO A 211 6.67 4.17 18.53
N ALA A 212 6.61 3.07 19.30
CA ALA A 212 5.42 2.27 19.51
C ALA A 212 4.28 3.03 20.19
N SER A 213 4.60 3.95 21.12
CA SER A 213 3.58 4.75 21.81
C SER A 213 2.95 5.78 20.89
N GLY A 214 3.77 6.46 20.08
CA GLY A 214 3.29 7.40 19.07
C GLY A 214 2.45 6.72 17.98
N TRP A 215 2.84 5.53 17.55
CA TRP A 215 2.05 4.75 16.59
C TRP A 215 0.71 4.27 17.17
N ARG A 216 0.67 3.83 18.41
CA ARG A 216 -0.58 3.46 19.10
C ARG A 216 -1.51 4.66 19.18
N MET A 217 -1.03 5.80 19.67
CA MET A 217 -1.82 7.02 19.74
C MET A 217 -2.37 7.43 18.38
N ARG A 218 -1.55 7.40 17.31
CA ARG A 218 -2.01 7.66 15.94
C ARG A 218 -3.11 6.68 15.52
N ALA A 219 -2.94 5.38 15.78
CA ALA A 219 -3.92 4.36 15.44
C ALA A 219 -5.25 4.58 16.17
N ASP A 220 -5.21 4.87 17.47
CA ASP A 220 -6.39 5.11 18.30
C ASP A 220 -7.18 6.33 17.81
N VAL A 221 -6.51 7.45 17.55
CA VAL A 221 -7.16 8.66 17.02
C VAL A 221 -7.79 8.39 15.64
N LEU A 222 -7.07 7.73 14.73
CA LEU A 222 -7.60 7.40 13.41
C LEU A 222 -8.78 6.42 13.49
N GLN A 223 -8.75 5.47 14.42
CA GLN A 223 -9.83 4.53 14.62
C GLN A 223 -11.10 5.22 15.14
N VAL A 224 -10.96 6.18 16.04
CA VAL A 224 -12.10 6.90 16.63
C VAL A 224 -12.65 7.95 15.66
N LEU A 225 -11.77 8.81 15.13
CA LEU A 225 -12.18 10.01 14.39
C LEU A 225 -12.26 9.80 12.86
N GLY A 226 -11.48 8.86 12.34
CA GLY A 226 -11.32 8.68 10.89
C GLY A 226 -12.12 7.52 10.30
N THR A 227 -12.53 6.53 11.09
CA THR A 227 -13.10 5.30 10.55
C THR A 227 -14.44 4.89 11.16
N ARG A 228 -14.92 5.58 12.19
CA ARG A 228 -16.17 5.23 12.87
C ARG A 228 -17.09 6.42 13.05
N THR A 229 -18.40 6.16 12.93
CA THR A 229 -19.41 7.11 13.34
C THR A 229 -19.63 7.02 14.86
N PRO A 230 -20.17 8.06 15.51
CA PRO A 230 -20.56 8.00 16.94
C PRO A 230 -21.50 6.82 17.24
N GLU A 231 -22.41 6.48 16.32
CA GLU A 231 -23.36 5.36 16.44
C GLU A 231 -22.63 4.01 16.43
N ALA A 232 -21.73 3.79 15.46
CA ALA A 232 -20.93 2.57 15.37
C ALA A 232 -20.03 2.39 16.61
N MET A 233 -19.52 3.50 17.17
CA MET A 233 -18.73 3.47 18.40
C MET A 233 -19.60 3.05 19.61
N ARG A 234 -20.81 3.62 19.75
CA ARG A 234 -21.76 3.23 20.80
C ARG A 234 -22.13 1.75 20.74
N GLN A 235 -22.37 1.20 19.55
CA GLN A 235 -22.66 -0.21 19.35
C GLN A 235 -21.47 -1.09 19.74
N SER A 236 -20.27 -0.72 19.34
CA SER A 236 -19.04 -1.44 19.66
C SER A 236 -18.75 -1.49 21.16
N LEU A 237 -19.05 -0.43 21.91
CA LEU A 237 -18.90 -0.39 23.36
C LEU A 237 -19.97 -1.22 24.07
N ARG A 238 -21.23 -1.20 23.60
CA ARG A 238 -22.31 -2.03 24.15
C ARG A 238 -22.05 -3.52 24.00
N SER A 239 -21.56 -3.96 22.83
CA SER A 239 -21.22 -5.38 22.60
C SER A 239 -20.08 -5.88 23.48
N ARG A 240 -19.11 -5.00 23.80
CA ARG A 240 -18.01 -5.34 24.76
C ARG A 240 -18.49 -5.36 26.22
N GLY A 241 -19.44 -4.51 26.59
CA GLY A 241 -20.04 -4.48 27.93
C GLY A 241 -20.87 -5.71 28.23
N SER A 242 -21.58 -6.27 27.25
CA SER A 242 -22.35 -7.49 27.42
C SER A 242 -21.50 -8.77 27.55
N SER A 243 -20.27 -8.76 27.05
CA SER A 243 -19.33 -9.88 27.21
C SER A 243 -18.55 -9.83 28.53
N ALA A 244 -18.57 -8.70 29.25
CA ALA A 244 -17.90 -8.56 30.56
C ALA A 244 -18.76 -9.02 31.74
N SER A 245 -20.02 -9.38 31.54
CA SER A 245 -20.95 -9.82 32.60
C SER A 245 -21.09 -11.34 32.74
N THR A 246 -20.20 -12.15 32.16
CA THR A 246 -20.17 -13.58 32.43
C THR A 246 -19.29 -13.85 33.66
N PRO A 247 -19.86 -14.38 34.77
CA PRO A 247 -19.06 -14.73 35.94
C PRO A 247 -18.04 -15.79 35.61
N LEU A 248 -16.84 -15.64 36.14
CA LEU A 248 -15.77 -16.66 36.16
C LEU A 248 -16.28 -17.93 36.85
N GLY A 249 -16.69 -18.93 36.07
CA GLY A 249 -17.03 -20.24 36.58
C GLY A 249 -17.71 -21.07 35.51
N MET A 250 -16.94 -21.88 34.83
CA MET A 250 -17.22 -23.14 34.20
C MET A 250 -16.58 -23.27 32.81
N ARG A 251 -15.38 -23.83 32.80
CA ARG A 251 -14.79 -24.37 31.58
C ARG A 251 -15.58 -25.64 31.20
N SER A 252 -16.41 -25.57 30.19
CA SER A 252 -16.83 -26.77 29.47
C SER A 252 -16.13 -26.81 28.10
N ARG A 253 -15.39 -27.88 27.88
CA ARG A 253 -14.87 -28.25 26.56
C ARG A 253 -16.05 -28.67 25.70
N SER A 254 -16.30 -27.96 24.60
CA SER A 254 -17.08 -28.53 23.51
C SER A 254 -16.71 -27.92 22.16
N ASN A 255 -16.27 -28.77 21.27
CA ASN A 255 -16.42 -28.82 19.82
C ASN A 255 -16.34 -27.49 19.00
N ARG A 256 -15.19 -27.30 18.35
CA ARG A 256 -15.09 -26.51 17.13
C ARG A 256 -15.88 -27.20 16.02
N ARG A 257 -17.06 -26.70 15.69
CA ARG A 257 -17.67 -26.87 14.37
C ARG A 257 -17.58 -25.56 13.62
N SER A 258 -16.98 -25.62 12.43
CA SER A 258 -16.87 -24.53 11.46
C SER A 258 -18.26 -24.06 11.04
N ALA A 259 -18.66 -22.88 11.46
CA ALA A 259 -19.85 -22.22 10.95
C ALA A 259 -19.44 -21.37 9.74
N SER A 260 -19.85 -21.78 8.53
CA SER A 260 -19.83 -20.97 7.32
C SER A 260 -20.79 -19.79 7.51
N SER A 261 -20.28 -18.57 7.49
CA SER A 261 -21.12 -17.36 7.52
C SER A 261 -21.94 -17.24 6.23
N PRO A 262 -23.23 -16.86 6.28
CA PRO A 262 -24.03 -16.67 5.08
C PRO A 262 -23.55 -15.44 4.28
N ARG A 263 -23.42 -15.62 2.97
CA ARG A 263 -23.01 -14.56 2.04
C ARG A 263 -24.11 -13.47 2.01
N PRO A 264 -23.74 -12.18 2.06
CA PRO A 264 -24.73 -11.10 2.06
C PRO A 264 -25.46 -11.00 0.70
N PRO A 265 -26.77 -10.73 0.69
CA PRO A 265 -27.64 -10.84 -0.50
C PRO A 265 -27.34 -9.84 -1.63
N TRP A 266 -26.51 -8.81 -1.41
CA TRP A 266 -26.14 -7.84 -2.44
C TRP A 266 -25.11 -8.36 -3.45
N LEU A 267 -24.31 -9.39 -3.09
CA LEU A 267 -23.36 -10.04 -4.01
C LEU A 267 -24.06 -10.77 -5.17
N LEU A 268 -25.27 -11.25 -4.97
CA LEU A 268 -26.09 -11.88 -6.02
C LEU A 268 -26.65 -10.88 -7.03
N ARG A 269 -26.90 -9.62 -6.61
CA ARG A 269 -27.45 -8.58 -7.50
C ARG A 269 -26.43 -8.00 -8.48
N LEU A 270 -25.13 -8.00 -8.14
CA LEU A 270 -24.08 -7.54 -9.04
C LEU A 270 -23.82 -8.53 -10.18
N ARG A 271 -23.91 -9.84 -9.95
CA ARG A 271 -23.76 -10.87 -10.98
C ARG A 271 -24.89 -10.84 -12.03
N LEU A 272 -26.11 -10.52 -11.61
CA LEU A 272 -27.28 -10.46 -12.51
C LEU A 272 -27.30 -9.20 -13.40
N ARG A 273 -26.73 -8.09 -12.94
CA ARG A 273 -26.63 -6.85 -13.77
C ARG A 273 -25.55 -6.94 -14.83
N TRP A 274 -24.44 -7.65 -14.56
CA TRP A 274 -23.37 -7.80 -15.53
C TRP A 274 -23.75 -8.75 -16.67
N LYS A 275 -24.42 -9.86 -16.37
CA LYS A 275 -24.90 -10.81 -17.39
C LYS A 275 -25.95 -10.23 -18.37
N ARG A 276 -26.65 -9.18 -17.99
CA ARG A 276 -27.64 -8.53 -18.88
C ARG A 276 -27.06 -7.43 -19.77
N ARG A 277 -25.83 -6.97 -19.54
CA ARG A 277 -25.18 -5.96 -20.39
C ARG A 277 -24.19 -6.51 -21.41
N SER A 278 -23.78 -7.75 -21.30
CA SER A 278 -22.85 -8.39 -22.25
C SER A 278 -23.50 -9.07 -23.44
N GLY A 279 -24.78 -8.87 -23.65
CA GLY A 279 -25.51 -9.34 -24.84
C GLY A 279 -25.65 -8.27 -25.90
N ARG A 280 -24.76 -8.27 -26.91
CA ARG A 280 -24.69 -7.54 -28.17
C ARG A 280 -23.95 -6.21 -28.13
N MET A 281 -22.77 -6.22 -28.77
CA MET A 281 -22.12 -5.00 -29.27
C MET A 281 -23.01 -4.32 -30.34
N PRO A 282 -23.14 -3.00 -30.29
CA PRO A 282 -23.67 -2.26 -31.46
C PRO A 282 -22.62 -2.24 -32.57
N PRO A 283 -23.02 -2.22 -33.85
CA PRO A 283 -22.11 -2.14 -35.00
C PRO A 283 -21.36 -0.80 -34.99
N SER A 284 -20.08 -0.84 -35.36
CA SER A 284 -19.21 0.31 -35.54
C SER A 284 -19.80 1.36 -36.48
N PRO A 285 -19.69 2.67 -36.23
CA PRO A 285 -20.08 3.69 -37.17
C PRO A 285 -19.13 3.69 -38.39
N ARG A 286 -19.70 3.74 -39.59
CA ARG A 286 -18.94 3.93 -40.83
C ARG A 286 -18.37 5.34 -40.89
N PRO A 287 -17.19 5.56 -41.47
CA PRO A 287 -16.66 6.89 -41.68
C PRO A 287 -17.52 7.64 -42.67
N MET A 288 -17.96 8.83 -42.33
CA MET A 288 -18.45 9.81 -43.29
C MET A 288 -17.27 10.57 -43.90
N LEU A 289 -17.34 10.71 -45.20
CA LEU A 289 -16.46 11.48 -46.07
C LEU A 289 -16.32 12.94 -45.64
#